data_959068ffc2009097bb46b06e34928118
#
_entry.id   959068ffc2009097bb46b06e34928118
#
_cell.length_a   1.000
_cell.length_b   1.000
_cell.length_c   1.000
_cell.angle_alpha   90.00
_cell.angle_beta   90.00
_cell.angle_gamma   90.00
#
_symmetry.space_group_name_H-M   'P 1'
#
loop_
_entity.id
_entity.type
_entity.pdbx_description
1 polymer ?
#
loop_
_entity_poly.entity_id
_entity_poly.type
_entity_poly.pdbx_seq_one_letter_code
_entity_poly.pdbx_strand_id
1 'polypeptide(L)'
;KKPIGTFIFLGPTGVGKTELARSLARHMFDSDDSLIRIDMSEYMEKFTVSRLIGAPPGYVGYEEGGQLTEKVRRKPYCVILLDEIEKAHPDIYNILLQVLDDGLLTDGMGRKIDFKNTMIIMTSNIGARQLKDFGDGVGFATANRMENADENNKAVIEKALKRTFSPEFLNRIDDVVVFNSLTRENIFE
;
A
#
# COMPACT_ATOMS: atom_id res chain seq x y z
N LYS A 1 -13.15 15.06 1.59
CA LYS A 1 -12.99 14.94 0.13
C LYS A 1 -11.92 13.93 -0.31
N LYS A 2 -11.34 13.16 0.57
CA LYS A 2 -10.29 12.16 0.31
C LYS A 2 -10.62 10.84 1.03
N PRO A 3 -9.92 9.74 0.77
CA PRO A 3 -10.12 8.49 1.49
C PRO A 3 -10.05 8.65 3.02
N ILE A 4 -10.62 7.71 3.76
CA ILE A 4 -10.63 7.70 5.24
C ILE A 4 -9.20 7.74 5.79
N GLY A 5 -8.31 6.98 5.18
CA GLY A 5 -6.90 6.95 5.54
C GLY A 5 -6.06 6.31 4.43
N THR A 6 -4.78 6.68 4.38
CA THR A 6 -3.82 6.16 3.42
C THR A 6 -2.52 5.84 4.13
N PHE A 7 -2.10 4.57 4.09
CA PHE A 7 -0.96 4.06 4.84
C PHE A 7 -0.02 3.27 3.97
N ILE A 8 1.27 3.35 4.27
CA ILE A 8 2.28 2.44 3.73
C ILE A 8 2.74 1.51 4.85
N PHE A 9 2.64 0.21 4.61
CA PHE A 9 3.18 -0.84 5.48
C PHE A 9 4.50 -1.34 4.91
N LEU A 10 5.57 -1.05 5.63
CA LEU A 10 6.93 -1.47 5.27
C LEU A 10 7.36 -2.68 6.09
N GLY A 11 8.06 -3.59 5.46
CA GLY A 11 8.65 -4.74 6.13
C GLY A 11 8.81 -5.94 5.21
N PRO A 12 9.53 -6.96 5.68
CA PRO A 12 9.73 -8.18 4.92
C PRO A 12 8.42 -8.94 4.69
N THR A 13 8.41 -9.84 3.73
CA THR A 13 7.27 -10.72 3.46
C THR A 13 6.99 -11.64 4.65
N GLY A 14 5.72 -11.89 4.96
CA GLY A 14 5.32 -12.86 5.98
C GLY A 14 5.30 -12.33 7.42
N VAL A 15 5.33 -11.02 7.64
CA VAL A 15 5.29 -10.41 8.99
C VAL A 15 3.89 -9.96 9.42
N GLY A 16 2.84 -10.31 8.69
CA GLY A 16 1.44 -10.04 9.08
C GLY A 16 0.83 -8.78 8.49
N LYS A 17 1.43 -8.15 7.47
CA LYS A 17 0.87 -6.96 6.82
C LYS A 17 -0.53 -7.21 6.24
N THR A 18 -0.72 -8.30 5.54
CA THR A 18 -2.03 -8.70 4.98
C THR A 18 -3.05 -9.02 6.06
N GLU A 19 -2.64 -9.70 7.12
CA GLU A 19 -3.52 -10.04 8.24
C GLU A 19 -4.00 -8.79 8.99
N LEU A 20 -3.14 -7.79 9.16
CA LEU A 20 -3.56 -6.52 9.75
C LEU A 20 -4.59 -5.81 8.85
N ALA A 21 -4.38 -5.78 7.55
CA ALA A 21 -5.34 -5.20 6.60
C ALA A 21 -6.68 -5.92 6.65
N ARG A 22 -6.69 -7.25 6.74
CA ARG A 22 -7.90 -8.07 6.88
C ARG A 22 -8.61 -7.79 8.21
N SER A 23 -7.87 -7.69 9.30
CA SER A 23 -8.43 -7.35 10.62
C SER A 23 -9.06 -5.96 10.63
N LEU A 24 -8.44 -4.98 9.95
CA LEU A 24 -9.00 -3.65 9.79
C LEU A 24 -10.31 -3.67 8.99
N ALA A 25 -10.39 -4.47 7.93
CA ALA A 25 -11.61 -4.62 7.14
C ALA A 25 -12.76 -5.20 7.99
N ARG A 26 -12.49 -6.22 8.79
CA ARG A 26 -13.47 -6.78 9.74
C ARG A 26 -13.91 -5.76 10.76
N HIS A 27 -12.96 -5.06 11.36
CA HIS A 27 -13.26 -4.12 12.44
C HIS A 27 -14.03 -2.89 11.95
N MET A 28 -13.67 -2.34 10.80
CA MET A 28 -14.28 -1.13 10.25
C MET A 28 -15.58 -1.38 9.50
N PHE A 29 -15.68 -2.51 8.79
CA PHE A 29 -16.75 -2.77 7.83
C PHE A 29 -17.48 -4.11 8.06
N ASP A 30 -17.23 -4.77 9.17
CA ASP A 30 -17.89 -6.01 9.65
C ASP A 30 -17.80 -7.22 8.70
N SER A 31 -16.86 -7.22 7.74
CA SER A 31 -16.77 -8.31 6.77
C SER A 31 -15.36 -8.49 6.23
N ASP A 32 -14.93 -9.74 6.09
CA ASP A 32 -13.71 -10.11 5.36
C ASP A 32 -13.81 -9.78 3.87
N ASP A 33 -15.03 -9.79 3.31
CA ASP A 33 -15.30 -9.42 1.92
C ASP A 33 -15.08 -7.92 1.65
N SER A 34 -14.90 -7.12 2.69
CA SER A 34 -14.59 -5.70 2.58
C SER A 34 -13.09 -5.42 2.35
N LEU A 35 -12.29 -6.44 2.13
CA LEU A 35 -10.90 -6.32 1.70
C LEU A 35 -10.79 -6.54 0.19
N ILE A 36 -10.31 -5.51 -0.52
CA ILE A 36 -9.92 -5.60 -1.93
C ILE A 36 -8.40 -5.69 -1.99
N ARG A 37 -7.87 -6.81 -2.46
CA ARG A 37 -6.43 -7.02 -2.58
C ARG A 37 -6.00 -7.02 -4.04
N ILE A 38 -5.01 -6.19 -4.37
CA ILE A 38 -4.44 -6.07 -5.70
C ILE A 38 -2.91 -6.10 -5.59
N ASP A 39 -2.29 -7.00 -6.32
CA ASP A 39 -0.84 -7.12 -6.39
C ASP A 39 -0.29 -6.23 -7.51
N MET A 40 0.49 -5.22 -7.13
CA MET A 40 1.07 -4.26 -8.08
C MET A 40 2.17 -4.86 -8.96
N SER A 41 2.69 -6.04 -8.64
CA SER A 41 3.60 -6.76 -9.53
C SER A 41 2.95 -7.17 -10.85
N GLU A 42 1.63 -7.27 -10.89
CA GLU A 42 0.83 -7.52 -12.11
C GLU A 42 0.56 -6.25 -12.93
N TYR A 43 0.96 -5.08 -12.45
CA TYR A 43 0.72 -3.75 -13.05
C TYR A 43 2.01 -2.98 -13.31
N MET A 44 3.05 -3.70 -13.72
CA MET A 44 4.38 -3.13 -14.03
C MET A 44 4.44 -2.49 -15.42
N GLU A 45 3.61 -2.97 -16.35
CA GLU A 45 3.58 -2.54 -17.74
C GLU A 45 2.48 -1.51 -17.98
N LYS A 46 2.74 -0.55 -18.89
CA LYS A 46 1.80 0.52 -19.21
C LYS A 46 0.41 0.02 -19.64
N PHE A 47 0.36 -1.06 -20.43
CA PHE A 47 -0.92 -1.61 -20.91
C PHE A 47 -1.79 -2.18 -19.80
N THR A 48 -1.22 -2.49 -18.63
CA THR A 48 -1.97 -3.04 -17.49
C THR A 48 -2.82 -2.00 -16.78
N VAL A 49 -2.59 -0.71 -17.00
CA VAL A 49 -3.38 0.38 -16.41
C VAL A 49 -4.86 0.24 -16.75
N SER A 50 -5.18 -0.09 -17.99
CA SER A 50 -6.58 -0.31 -18.43
C SER A 50 -7.23 -1.49 -17.70
N ARG A 51 -6.47 -2.47 -17.28
CA ARG A 51 -6.98 -3.59 -16.47
C ARG A 51 -7.34 -3.14 -15.04
N LEU A 52 -6.68 -2.13 -14.53
CA LEU A 52 -6.97 -1.59 -13.19
C LEU A 52 -8.23 -0.72 -13.17
N ILE A 53 -8.38 0.18 -14.13
CA ILE A 53 -9.45 1.20 -14.18
C ILE A 53 -10.55 0.89 -15.20
N GLY A 54 -10.36 -0.11 -16.03
CA GLY A 54 -11.27 -0.47 -17.14
C GLY A 54 -10.79 0.07 -18.48
N ALA A 55 -11.06 -0.71 -19.53
CA ALA A 55 -10.78 -0.32 -20.91
C ALA A 55 -11.86 0.61 -21.45
N PRO A 56 -11.53 1.55 -22.36
CA PRO A 56 -12.52 2.35 -23.05
C PRO A 56 -13.45 1.49 -23.95
N PRO A 57 -14.64 1.99 -24.30
CA PRO A 57 -15.53 1.31 -25.24
C PRO A 57 -14.84 0.92 -26.54
N GLY A 58 -15.04 -0.32 -26.98
CA GLY A 58 -14.44 -0.87 -28.20
C GLY A 58 -13.06 -1.49 -28.03
N TYR A 59 -12.49 -1.45 -26.84
CA TYR A 59 -11.20 -2.09 -26.51
C TYR A 59 -11.42 -3.41 -25.74
N VAL A 60 -10.44 -4.30 -25.82
CA VAL A 60 -10.46 -5.58 -25.10
C VAL A 60 -10.54 -5.32 -23.60
N GLY A 61 -11.42 -6.04 -22.91
CA GLY A 61 -11.63 -5.90 -21.46
C GLY A 61 -12.65 -4.85 -21.06
N TYR A 62 -13.26 -4.15 -22.00
CA TYR A 62 -14.29 -3.13 -21.73
C TYR A 62 -15.47 -3.68 -20.90
N GLU A 63 -15.97 -4.86 -21.24
CA GLU A 63 -17.13 -5.47 -20.56
C GLU A 63 -16.81 -5.96 -19.15
N GLU A 64 -15.58 -6.32 -18.89
CA GLU A 64 -15.14 -6.83 -17.57
C GLU A 64 -15.02 -5.72 -16.52
N GLY A 65 -14.80 -4.48 -16.96
CA GLY A 65 -14.51 -3.37 -16.07
C GLY A 65 -13.11 -3.42 -15.46
N GLY A 66 -12.75 -2.40 -14.70
CA GLY A 66 -11.46 -2.31 -14.01
C GLY A 66 -11.41 -3.18 -12.75
N GLN A 67 -10.28 -3.83 -12.50
CA GLN A 67 -10.08 -4.67 -11.32
C GLN A 67 -10.22 -3.91 -10.00
N LEU A 68 -9.80 -2.65 -9.98
CA LEU A 68 -9.98 -1.79 -8.82
C LEU A 68 -11.32 -1.07 -8.84
N THR A 69 -11.62 -0.38 -9.93
CA THR A 69 -12.77 0.51 -10.03
C THR A 69 -14.09 -0.22 -9.90
N GLU A 70 -14.23 -1.39 -10.51
CA GLU A 70 -15.47 -2.18 -10.45
C GLU A 70 -15.71 -2.75 -9.05
N LYS A 71 -14.65 -3.21 -8.37
CA LYS A 71 -14.76 -3.73 -7.00
C LYS A 71 -15.15 -2.64 -6.01
N VAL A 72 -14.58 -1.44 -6.13
CA VAL A 72 -14.93 -0.29 -5.27
C VAL A 72 -16.34 0.21 -5.59
N ARG A 73 -16.73 0.23 -6.85
CA ARG A 73 -18.10 0.60 -7.23
C ARG A 73 -19.15 -0.30 -6.58
N ARG A 74 -18.88 -1.59 -6.51
CA ARG A 74 -19.77 -2.58 -5.89
C ARG A 74 -19.72 -2.56 -4.37
N LYS A 75 -18.56 -2.29 -3.78
CA LYS A 75 -18.33 -2.22 -2.34
C LYS A 75 -17.59 -0.93 -1.97
N PRO A 76 -18.29 0.21 -1.91
CA PRO A 76 -17.64 1.50 -1.67
C PRO A 76 -17.08 1.68 -0.24
N TYR A 77 -17.53 0.86 0.71
CA TYR A 77 -17.02 0.80 2.09
C TYR A 77 -16.07 -0.38 2.21
N CYS A 78 -14.78 -0.14 1.99
CA CYS A 78 -13.79 -1.22 1.94
C CYS A 78 -12.39 -0.75 2.33
N VAL A 79 -11.54 -1.72 2.64
CA VAL A 79 -10.09 -1.57 2.72
C VAL A 79 -9.49 -2.04 1.40
N ILE A 80 -8.67 -1.20 0.78
CA ILE A 80 -7.94 -1.51 -0.44
C ILE A 80 -6.49 -1.78 -0.07
N LEU A 81 -6.03 -2.99 -0.33
CA LEU A 81 -4.65 -3.41 -0.12
C LEU A 81 -3.92 -3.52 -1.45
N LEU A 82 -2.95 -2.63 -1.67
CA LEU A 82 -2.08 -2.63 -2.85
C LEU A 82 -0.72 -3.20 -2.46
N ASP A 83 -0.51 -4.47 -2.78
CA ASP A 83 0.74 -5.17 -2.46
C ASP A 83 1.86 -4.77 -3.43
N GLU A 84 3.09 -4.67 -2.91
CA GLU A 84 4.30 -4.38 -3.68
C GLU A 84 4.20 -3.08 -4.49
N ILE A 85 3.82 -2.00 -3.82
CA ILE A 85 3.54 -0.70 -4.45
C ILE A 85 4.74 -0.16 -5.25
N GLU A 86 5.97 -0.45 -4.85
CA GLU A 86 7.18 -0.03 -5.55
C GLU A 86 7.30 -0.59 -6.97
N LYS A 87 6.59 -1.67 -7.27
CA LYS A 87 6.61 -2.31 -8.59
C LYS A 87 5.62 -1.71 -9.59
N ALA A 88 4.67 -0.90 -9.12
CA ALA A 88 3.65 -0.32 -9.98
C ALA A 88 4.27 0.60 -11.06
N HIS A 89 3.69 0.53 -12.28
CA HIS A 89 4.07 1.46 -13.36
C HIS A 89 3.81 2.92 -12.93
N PRO A 90 4.64 3.89 -13.38
CA PRO A 90 4.46 5.30 -13.04
C PRO A 90 3.05 5.86 -13.29
N ASP A 91 2.35 5.39 -14.32
CA ASP A 91 0.98 5.80 -14.62
C ASP A 91 -0.01 5.38 -13.54
N ILE A 92 0.26 4.28 -12.82
CA ILE A 92 -0.52 3.86 -11.64
C ILE A 92 -0.39 4.88 -10.51
N TYR A 93 0.80 5.41 -10.26
CA TYR A 93 0.99 6.46 -9.26
C TYR A 93 0.18 7.72 -9.57
N ASN A 94 0.09 8.10 -10.83
CA ASN A 94 -0.73 9.24 -11.26
C ASN A 94 -2.23 9.00 -10.97
N ILE A 95 -2.72 7.79 -11.19
CA ILE A 95 -4.08 7.38 -10.84
C ILE A 95 -4.28 7.44 -9.32
N LEU A 96 -3.34 6.91 -8.55
CA LEU A 96 -3.42 6.93 -7.09
C LEU A 96 -3.41 8.36 -6.54
N LEU A 97 -2.59 9.25 -7.10
CA LEU A 97 -2.58 10.65 -6.71
C LEU A 97 -3.96 11.29 -6.86
N GLN A 98 -4.66 11.02 -7.95
CA GLN A 98 -6.02 11.51 -8.15
C GLN A 98 -6.98 10.99 -7.07
N VAL A 99 -6.91 9.70 -6.76
CA VAL A 99 -7.72 9.09 -5.68
C VAL A 99 -7.40 9.72 -4.32
N LEU A 100 -6.12 9.92 -4.01
CA LEU A 100 -5.68 10.45 -2.73
C LEU A 100 -6.04 11.94 -2.55
N ASP A 101 -6.10 12.70 -3.64
CA ASP A 101 -6.46 14.12 -3.60
C ASP A 101 -7.97 14.33 -3.57
N ASP A 102 -8.67 13.74 -4.50
CA ASP A 102 -10.08 14.03 -4.79
C ASP A 102 -11.04 13.00 -4.20
N GLY A 103 -10.54 11.82 -3.83
CA GLY A 103 -11.38 10.70 -3.43
C GLY A 103 -12.26 10.17 -4.55
N LEU A 104 -11.95 10.52 -5.79
CA LEU A 104 -12.68 10.13 -6.99
C LEU A 104 -11.73 9.65 -8.06
N LEU A 105 -12.17 8.66 -8.83
CA LEU A 105 -11.44 8.14 -9.99
C LEU A 105 -12.43 7.89 -11.13
N THR A 106 -12.11 8.39 -12.31
CA THR A 106 -12.91 8.12 -13.51
C THR A 106 -12.48 6.78 -14.11
N ASP A 107 -13.43 5.86 -14.28
CA ASP A 107 -13.18 4.57 -14.91
C ASP A 107 -13.15 4.64 -16.44
N GLY A 108 -12.90 3.51 -17.10
CA GLY A 108 -12.86 3.42 -18.56
C GLY A 108 -14.18 3.74 -19.26
N MET A 109 -15.31 3.68 -18.55
CA MET A 109 -16.64 4.01 -19.03
C MET A 109 -17.01 5.49 -18.79
N GLY A 110 -16.13 6.27 -18.20
CA GLY A 110 -16.38 7.67 -17.84
C GLY A 110 -17.14 7.87 -16.53
N ARG A 111 -17.38 6.81 -15.76
CA ARG A 111 -18.04 6.91 -14.46
C ARG A 111 -17.08 7.39 -13.41
N LYS A 112 -17.52 8.26 -12.50
CA LYS A 112 -16.77 8.68 -11.33
C LYS A 112 -16.99 7.69 -10.20
N ILE A 113 -15.93 7.00 -9.81
CA ILE A 113 -15.94 6.03 -8.72
C ILE A 113 -15.52 6.72 -7.43
N ASP A 114 -16.31 6.56 -6.38
CA ASP A 114 -16.11 7.20 -5.08
C ASP A 114 -15.22 6.35 -4.17
N PHE A 115 -14.09 6.91 -3.75
CA PHE A 115 -13.13 6.30 -2.81
C PHE A 115 -13.15 6.94 -1.42
N LYS A 116 -14.07 7.85 -1.13
CA LYS A 116 -14.10 8.60 0.14
C LYS A 116 -14.39 7.75 1.37
N ASN A 117 -15.02 6.61 1.19
CA ASN A 117 -15.33 5.66 2.26
C ASN A 117 -14.38 4.47 2.27
N THR A 118 -13.24 4.57 1.63
CA THR A 118 -12.22 3.53 1.58
C THR A 118 -11.02 3.89 2.46
N MET A 119 -10.36 2.87 2.97
CA MET A 119 -9.02 2.96 3.54
C MET A 119 -8.04 2.32 2.57
N ILE A 120 -6.97 3.02 2.23
CA ILE A 120 -5.95 2.54 1.29
C ILE A 120 -4.70 2.16 2.06
N ILE A 121 -4.29 0.91 1.91
CA ILE A 121 -3.07 0.36 2.50
C ILE A 121 -2.18 -0.13 1.36
N MET A 122 -0.95 0.35 1.33
CA MET A 122 0.05 -0.06 0.36
C MET A 122 1.17 -0.78 1.10
N THR A 123 1.61 -1.93 0.60
CA THR A 123 2.72 -2.66 1.19
C THR A 123 3.97 -2.53 0.35
N SER A 124 5.13 -2.55 1.00
CA SER A 124 6.43 -2.53 0.35
C SER A 124 7.48 -3.20 1.23
N ASN A 125 8.47 -3.80 0.61
CA ASN A 125 9.65 -4.32 1.29
C ASN A 125 10.86 -3.37 1.19
N ILE A 126 10.65 -2.15 0.73
CA ILE A 126 11.69 -1.12 0.66
C ILE A 126 12.29 -0.90 2.04
N GLY A 127 13.62 -0.82 2.10
CA GLY A 127 14.35 -0.63 3.35
C GLY A 127 14.52 -1.88 4.20
N ALA A 128 13.86 -3.01 3.87
CA ALA A 128 13.93 -4.24 4.65
C ALA A 128 15.37 -4.82 4.70
N ARG A 129 16.12 -4.71 3.61
CA ARG A 129 17.53 -5.15 3.55
C ARG A 129 18.40 -4.27 4.43
N GLN A 130 18.23 -2.97 4.34
CA GLN A 130 18.98 -1.99 5.13
C GLN A 130 18.72 -2.17 6.63
N LEU A 131 17.49 -2.49 7.03
CA LEU A 131 17.13 -2.77 8.41
C LEU A 131 17.74 -4.07 8.93
N LYS A 132 17.90 -5.11 8.10
CA LYS A 132 18.58 -6.35 8.46
C LYS A 132 20.06 -6.13 8.72
N ASP A 133 20.72 -5.36 7.86
CA ASP A 133 22.16 -5.06 7.99
C ASP A 133 22.48 -4.28 9.28
N PHE A 134 21.53 -3.51 9.81
CA PHE A 134 21.66 -2.83 11.11
C PHE A 134 21.29 -3.70 12.31
N GLY A 135 20.46 -4.72 12.13
CA GLY A 135 20.03 -5.64 13.19
C GLY A 135 21.03 -6.75 13.53
N ASP A 136 21.87 -7.13 12.55
CA ASP A 136 22.87 -8.19 12.69
C ASP A 136 24.23 -7.69 13.20
N GLY A 137 24.33 -6.45 13.66
CA GLY A 137 25.51 -5.91 14.31
C GLY A 137 25.83 -6.65 15.60
N VAL A 138 26.73 -7.61 15.50
CA VAL A 138 27.28 -8.38 16.63
C VAL A 138 27.93 -7.43 17.62
N GLY A 139 27.31 -7.21 18.77
CA GLY A 139 27.90 -6.46 19.86
C GLY A 139 26.87 -6.05 20.91
N PHE A 140 27.17 -6.29 22.16
CA PHE A 140 26.39 -5.89 23.34
C PHE A 140 25.89 -4.43 23.20
N ALA A 141 24.61 -4.24 23.01
CA ALA A 141 24.00 -2.92 22.86
C ALA A 141 23.75 -2.34 24.28
N THR A 142 24.32 -1.19 24.53
CA THR A 142 23.92 -0.33 25.66
C THR A 142 22.61 0.38 25.34
N ALA A 143 21.81 0.75 26.33
CA ALA A 143 20.53 1.44 26.17
C ALA A 143 20.61 2.66 25.23
N ASN A 144 21.69 3.44 25.31
CA ASN A 144 21.94 4.58 24.40
C ASN A 144 22.17 4.17 22.93
N ARG A 145 22.57 2.92 22.68
CA ARG A 145 22.71 2.39 21.32
C ARG A 145 21.37 1.97 20.73
N MET A 146 20.42 1.55 21.56
CA MET A 146 19.07 1.22 21.13
C MET A 146 18.29 2.46 20.69
N GLU A 147 18.34 3.55 21.45
CA GLU A 147 17.70 4.82 21.06
C GLU A 147 18.30 5.39 19.77
N ASN A 148 19.62 5.39 19.65
CA ASN A 148 20.31 5.82 18.43
C ASN A 148 20.07 4.88 17.23
N ALA A 149 19.83 3.58 17.47
CA ALA A 149 19.50 2.61 16.42
C ALA A 149 18.11 2.88 15.83
N ASP A 150 17.12 3.23 16.64
CA ASP A 150 15.78 3.56 16.18
C ASP A 150 15.75 4.84 15.34
N GLU A 151 16.50 5.88 15.76
CA GLU A 151 16.64 7.10 14.96
C GLU A 151 17.37 6.87 13.65
N ASN A 152 18.44 6.06 13.63
CA ASN A 152 19.17 5.69 12.44
C ASN A 152 18.30 4.84 11.50
N ASN A 153 17.52 3.90 12.02
CA ASN A 153 16.58 3.09 11.25
C ASN A 153 15.51 3.95 10.60
N LYS A 154 14.97 4.93 11.33
CA LYS A 154 14.00 5.88 10.82
C LYS A 154 14.57 6.73 9.68
N ALA A 155 15.79 7.23 9.81
CA ALA A 155 16.48 8.00 8.78
C ALA A 155 16.73 7.15 7.51
N VAL A 156 17.13 5.88 7.66
CA VAL A 156 17.34 4.94 6.56
C VAL A 156 16.03 4.69 5.80
N ILE A 157 14.93 4.48 6.50
CA ILE A 157 13.60 4.27 5.92
C ILE A 157 13.14 5.52 5.16
N GLU A 158 13.24 6.70 5.76
CA GLU A 158 12.89 7.95 5.11
C GLU A 158 13.67 8.18 3.81
N LYS A 159 14.96 7.88 3.83
CA LYS A 159 15.82 7.99 2.64
C LYS A 159 15.42 7.00 1.55
N ALA A 160 15.10 5.76 1.91
CA ALA A 160 14.64 4.74 0.97
C ALA A 160 13.29 5.13 0.34
N LEU A 161 12.35 5.66 1.11
CA LEU A 161 11.06 6.15 0.64
C LEU A 161 11.23 7.32 -0.34
N LYS A 162 12.08 8.30 -0.03
CA LYS A 162 12.35 9.46 -0.88
C LYS A 162 13.04 9.10 -2.20
N ARG A 163 13.79 8.00 -2.24
CA ARG A 163 14.40 7.48 -3.47
C ARG A 163 13.40 6.79 -4.38
N THR A 164 12.39 6.14 -3.81
CA THR A 164 11.45 5.29 -4.54
C THR A 164 10.19 6.03 -4.95
N PHE A 165 9.68 6.90 -4.08
CA PHE A 165 8.43 7.63 -4.29
C PHE A 165 8.67 9.12 -4.46
N SER A 166 7.83 9.76 -5.27
CA SER A 166 7.89 11.22 -5.42
C SER A 166 7.49 11.92 -4.12
N PRO A 167 8.01 13.13 -3.86
CA PRO A 167 7.57 13.93 -2.71
C PRO A 167 6.07 14.20 -2.71
N GLU A 168 5.48 14.41 -3.88
CA GLU A 168 4.05 14.60 -4.06
C GLU A 168 3.23 13.41 -3.56
N PHE A 169 3.66 12.19 -3.90
CA PHE A 169 3.02 10.97 -3.44
C PHE A 169 3.16 10.79 -1.92
N LEU A 170 4.38 10.96 -1.38
CA LEU A 170 4.65 10.81 0.04
C LEU A 170 3.87 11.81 0.91
N ASN A 171 3.66 13.03 0.43
CA ASN A 171 2.90 14.05 1.16
C ASN A 171 1.42 13.70 1.35
N ARG A 172 0.90 12.77 0.56
CA ARG A 172 -0.49 12.32 0.64
C ARG A 172 -0.67 11.06 1.48
N ILE A 173 0.42 10.46 1.93
CA ILE A 173 0.40 9.32 2.85
C ILE A 173 0.21 9.84 4.27
N ASP A 174 -0.79 9.32 4.98
CA ASP A 174 -1.11 9.75 6.35
C ASP A 174 -0.08 9.24 7.34
N ASP A 175 0.37 7.98 7.19
CA ASP A 175 1.39 7.39 8.05
C ASP A 175 2.11 6.23 7.38
N VAL A 176 3.31 5.95 7.86
CA VAL A 176 4.14 4.81 7.46
C VAL A 176 4.33 3.90 8.67
N VAL A 177 3.88 2.66 8.54
CA VAL A 177 3.97 1.64 9.60
C VAL A 177 5.07 0.65 9.24
N VAL A 178 6.04 0.48 10.15
CA VAL A 178 7.17 -0.43 9.95
C VAL A 178 6.92 -1.73 10.69
N PHE A 179 6.96 -2.83 9.94
CA PHE A 179 6.84 -4.20 10.47
C PHE A 179 8.23 -4.81 10.59
N ASN A 180 8.58 -5.24 11.78
CA ASN A 180 9.84 -5.93 12.04
C ASN A 180 9.70 -7.44 11.80
N SER A 181 10.82 -8.11 11.49
CA SER A 181 10.85 -9.57 11.44
C SER A 181 10.41 -10.14 12.78
N LEU A 182 9.51 -11.13 12.75
CA LEU A 182 9.12 -11.86 13.96
C LEU A 182 10.34 -12.55 14.55
N THR A 183 10.64 -12.28 15.81
CA THR A 183 11.62 -13.03 16.57
C THR A 183 11.00 -14.36 17.04
N ARG A 184 11.83 -15.36 17.37
CA ARG A 184 11.34 -16.64 17.90
C ARG A 184 10.45 -16.48 19.14
N GLU A 185 10.69 -15.46 19.93
CA GLU A 185 9.90 -15.14 21.12
C GLU A 185 8.47 -14.72 20.78
N ASN A 186 8.27 -14.02 19.66
CA ASN A 186 6.95 -13.55 19.23
C ASN A 186 6.07 -14.64 18.56
N ILE A 187 6.64 -15.83 18.32
CA ILE A 187 5.89 -16.94 17.69
C ILE A 187 5.16 -17.78 18.77
N PHE A 188 5.55 -17.64 20.03
CA PHE A 188 5.01 -18.44 21.15
C PHE A 188 4.03 -17.67 22.06
N GLU A 189 3.68 -16.42 21.71
CA GLU A 189 2.58 -15.67 22.30
C GLU A 189 1.34 -15.74 21.38
#